data_8aba7ea2251a3763790854432e6e13d0
#
_entry.id   8aba7ea2251a3763790854432e6e13d0
#
_cell.length_a   1.000
_cell.length_b   1.000
_cell.length_c   1.000
_cell.angle_alpha   90.00
_cell.angle_beta   90.00
_cell.angle_gamma   90.00
#
_symmetry.space_group_name_H-M   'P 1'
#
loop_
_entity.id
_entity.type
_entity.pdbx_description
1 polymer ?
#
loop_
_entity_poly.entity_id
_entity_poly.type
_entity_poly.pdbx_seq_one_letter_code
_entity_poly.pdbx_strand_id
1 'polypeptide(L)'
;LEVDETGCYATTTQDLIVNPIPNYVDIIDQILCTDTPGFFDILLSDYDVQVLNGQNPDQYTITYHTSIDDAENGVNPLENAYTVVDQVDLFVRVQDNVTGCYISNIDFTLTVEPKPLFTPPDQPIVVCDEDTDGFTTIDISIMTEDIMRGPDGAIIEENIVTYHETAEDMNLGTTAIEDPAAYVNITNPQIVYVRIEDDMTPSTGCYGDTTLEI
;
A
#
# COMPACT_ATOMS: atom_id res chain seq x y z
N LEU A 1 -7.39 49.36 33.42
CA LEU A 1 -7.67 49.49 34.83
C LEU A 1 -8.01 50.97 35.12
N GLU A 2 -9.15 51.21 35.74
CA GLU A 2 -9.62 52.54 36.18
C GLU A 2 -9.72 52.55 37.70
N VAL A 3 -9.34 53.68 38.32
CA VAL A 3 -9.48 53.87 39.76
C VAL A 3 -10.72 54.73 39.99
N ASP A 4 -11.77 54.14 40.53
CA ASP A 4 -13.14 54.69 40.65
C ASP A 4 -13.24 56.08 41.32
N GLU A 5 -12.30 56.45 42.18
CA GLU A 5 -12.41 57.70 42.94
C GLU A 5 -11.68 58.90 42.25
N THR A 6 -10.80 58.66 41.30
CA THR A 6 -9.98 59.72 40.69
C THR A 6 -10.17 59.84 39.18
N GLY A 7 -10.82 58.87 38.55
CA GLY A 7 -10.93 58.78 37.07
C GLY A 7 -9.59 58.55 36.37
N CYS A 8 -8.50 58.30 37.13
CA CYS A 8 -7.21 57.99 36.54
C CYS A 8 -7.17 56.58 35.97
N TYR A 9 -6.73 56.42 34.75
CA TYR A 9 -6.62 55.14 34.11
C TYR A 9 -5.22 54.91 33.54
N ALA A 10 -4.83 53.65 33.48
CA ALA A 10 -3.63 53.19 32.78
C ALA A 10 -4.02 52.29 31.61
N THR A 11 -3.43 52.51 30.47
CA THR A 11 -3.63 51.67 29.29
C THR A 11 -2.36 50.82 29.08
N THR A 12 -2.57 49.60 28.62
CA THR A 12 -1.52 48.75 28.10
C THR A 12 -1.95 48.20 26.75
N THR A 13 -1.04 47.96 25.89
CA THR A 13 -1.27 47.30 24.60
C THR A 13 -0.67 45.90 24.66
N GLN A 14 -1.36 44.98 24.05
CA GLN A 14 -0.87 43.61 23.86
C GLN A 14 -1.02 43.27 22.39
N ASP A 15 0.06 42.78 21.78
CA ASP A 15 0.03 42.30 20.43
C ASP A 15 -0.66 40.93 20.40
N LEU A 16 -1.61 40.77 19.50
CA LEU A 16 -2.24 39.49 19.19
C LEU A 16 -1.64 39.03 17.85
N ILE A 17 -0.93 37.89 17.90
CA ILE A 17 -0.36 37.25 16.71
C ILE A 17 -1.24 36.07 16.35
N VAL A 18 -1.72 36.01 15.11
CA VAL A 18 -2.50 34.89 14.56
C VAL A 18 -1.60 34.20 13.51
N ASN A 19 -1.24 32.99 13.80
CA ASN A 19 -0.44 32.16 12.90
C ASN A 19 -1.35 31.18 12.15
N PRO A 20 -1.07 30.83 10.88
CA PRO A 20 -1.78 29.79 10.16
C PRO A 20 -1.49 28.41 10.78
N ILE A 21 -2.44 27.51 10.62
CA ILE A 21 -2.19 26.07 10.87
C ILE A 21 -1.40 25.47 9.72
N PRO A 22 -0.68 24.34 9.92
CA PRO A 22 -0.05 23.59 8.85
C PRO A 22 -1.05 23.22 7.74
N ASN A 23 -0.59 23.25 6.47
CA ASN A 23 -1.34 22.69 5.37
C ASN A 23 -1.21 21.16 5.39
N TYR A 24 -2.19 20.43 4.86
CA TYR A 24 -2.17 18.97 4.85
C TYR A 24 -2.95 18.39 3.67
N VAL A 25 -2.74 17.12 3.43
CA VAL A 25 -3.57 16.28 2.54
C VAL A 25 -3.97 15.03 3.31
N ASP A 26 -5.22 14.63 3.14
CA ASP A 26 -5.72 13.39 3.71
C ASP A 26 -4.99 12.19 3.09
N ILE A 27 -4.67 11.20 3.92
CA ILE A 27 -4.14 9.91 3.49
C ILE A 27 -5.35 9.00 3.25
N ILE A 28 -5.33 8.27 2.15
CA ILE A 28 -6.35 7.25 1.88
C ILE A 28 -6.03 5.98 2.64
N ASP A 29 -7.06 5.24 3.02
CA ASP A 29 -6.94 3.91 3.60
C ASP A 29 -6.13 2.98 2.69
N GLN A 30 -5.29 2.14 3.28
CA GLN A 30 -4.39 1.26 2.54
C GLN A 30 -4.51 -0.19 2.99
N ILE A 31 -4.34 -1.08 2.03
CA ILE A 31 -4.22 -2.51 2.26
C ILE A 31 -2.74 -2.88 2.15
N LEU A 32 -2.25 -3.57 3.17
CA LEU A 32 -0.88 -4.06 3.28
C LEU A 32 -0.87 -5.56 3.02
N CYS A 33 -0.38 -5.94 1.84
CA CYS A 33 -0.33 -7.34 1.42
C CYS A 33 0.87 -8.06 2.03
N THR A 34 0.65 -9.20 2.67
CA THR A 34 1.71 -9.96 3.36
C THR A 34 1.71 -11.43 2.98
N ASP A 35 2.91 -12.02 2.92
CA ASP A 35 3.10 -13.47 2.81
C ASP A 35 2.92 -14.19 4.17
N THR A 36 2.94 -13.40 5.28
CA THR A 36 2.75 -13.93 6.64
C THR A 36 1.47 -13.33 7.22
N PRO A 37 0.38 -14.09 7.31
CA PRO A 37 -0.90 -13.57 7.78
C PRO A 37 -0.83 -12.91 9.17
N GLY A 38 -1.58 -11.83 9.33
CA GLY A 38 -1.89 -11.20 10.60
C GLY A 38 -0.99 -10.05 11.03
N PHE A 39 0.15 -9.79 10.35
CA PHE A 39 0.96 -8.61 10.68
C PHE A 39 1.79 -8.10 9.51
N PHE A 40 2.10 -6.80 9.55
CA PHE A 40 2.96 -6.13 8.57
C PHE A 40 3.78 -5.04 9.27
N ASP A 41 5.09 -5.02 9.04
CA ASP A 41 5.98 -4.01 9.59
C ASP A 41 6.13 -2.82 8.64
N ILE A 42 5.95 -1.60 9.16
CA ILE A 42 6.04 -0.34 8.40
C ILE A 42 6.98 0.65 9.07
N LEU A 43 7.37 1.65 8.31
CA LEU A 43 7.93 2.89 8.84
C LEU A 43 6.88 4.00 8.69
N LEU A 44 6.43 4.56 9.80
CA LEU A 44 5.42 5.63 9.79
C LEU A 44 5.91 6.87 9.04
N SER A 45 7.23 7.14 9.03
CA SER A 45 7.84 8.21 8.24
C SER A 45 7.65 8.09 6.73
N ASP A 46 7.28 6.93 6.20
CA ASP A 46 7.01 6.75 4.76
C ASP A 46 5.78 7.55 4.32
N TYR A 47 4.88 7.88 5.27
CA TYR A 47 3.69 8.70 5.04
C TYR A 47 3.95 10.21 5.15
N ASP A 48 5.08 10.64 5.74
CA ASP A 48 5.37 12.05 6.00
C ASP A 48 5.33 12.93 4.75
N VAL A 49 5.86 12.43 3.64
CA VAL A 49 5.90 13.15 2.36
C VAL A 49 4.48 13.46 1.85
N GLN A 50 3.57 12.49 2.00
CA GLN A 50 2.19 12.64 1.61
C GLN A 50 1.45 13.64 2.51
N VAL A 51 1.60 13.49 3.83
CA VAL A 51 1.03 14.39 4.84
C VAL A 51 1.45 15.83 4.63
N LEU A 52 2.74 16.06 4.39
CA LEU A 52 3.30 17.41 4.24
C LEU A 52 2.93 18.08 2.91
N ASN A 53 2.51 17.32 1.89
CA ASN A 53 2.08 17.87 0.60
C ASN A 53 3.07 18.91 0.02
N GLY A 54 4.36 18.59 0.04
CA GLY A 54 5.43 19.44 -0.50
C GLY A 54 5.90 20.56 0.42
N GLN A 55 5.41 20.65 1.64
CA GLN A 55 5.97 21.57 2.65
C GLN A 55 7.36 21.09 3.09
N ASN A 56 8.19 22.05 3.59
CA ASN A 56 9.53 21.73 4.06
C ASN A 56 9.46 20.89 5.37
N PRO A 57 9.94 19.63 5.40
CA PRO A 57 9.86 18.76 6.57
C PRO A 57 10.58 19.32 7.79
N ASP A 58 11.63 20.12 7.63
CA ASP A 58 12.38 20.71 8.75
C ASP A 58 11.54 21.71 9.58
N GLN A 59 10.43 22.20 9.02
CA GLN A 59 9.54 23.16 9.68
C GLN A 59 8.48 22.50 10.57
N TYR A 60 8.26 21.19 10.39
CA TYR A 60 7.17 20.49 11.06
C TYR A 60 7.66 19.28 11.85
N THR A 61 6.95 18.98 12.91
CA THR A 61 7.03 17.70 13.61
C THR A 61 5.75 16.91 13.31
N ILE A 62 5.92 15.69 12.80
CA ILE A 62 4.82 14.77 12.50
C ILE A 62 4.86 13.65 13.53
N THR A 63 3.71 13.35 14.10
CA THR A 63 3.54 12.22 15.02
C THR A 63 2.28 11.44 14.68
N TYR A 64 2.36 10.14 14.89
CA TYR A 64 1.28 9.18 14.62
C TYR A 64 0.77 8.61 15.93
N HIS A 65 -0.55 8.40 16.01
CA HIS A 65 -1.23 8.00 17.24
C HIS A 65 -2.33 6.98 16.90
N THR A 66 -2.74 6.17 17.88
CA THR A 66 -3.85 5.22 17.74
C THR A 66 -5.18 5.79 18.26
N SER A 67 -5.21 7.05 18.70
CA SER A 67 -6.44 7.74 19.06
C SER A 67 -6.38 9.22 18.71
N ILE A 68 -7.54 9.79 18.38
CA ILE A 68 -7.67 11.22 18.11
C ILE A 68 -7.32 12.05 19.35
N ASP A 69 -7.69 11.59 20.55
CA ASP A 69 -7.39 12.30 21.80
C ASP A 69 -5.89 12.43 22.03
N ASP A 70 -5.10 11.39 21.74
CA ASP A 70 -3.63 11.42 21.85
C ASP A 70 -3.02 12.37 20.80
N ALA A 71 -3.54 12.35 19.57
CA ALA A 71 -3.09 13.25 18.51
C ALA A 71 -3.39 14.72 18.85
N GLU A 72 -4.59 15.02 19.35
CA GLU A 72 -4.98 16.38 19.77
C GLU A 72 -4.11 16.90 20.91
N ASN A 73 -3.82 16.06 21.89
CA ASN A 73 -3.01 16.44 23.05
C ASN A 73 -1.49 16.30 22.81
N GLY A 74 -1.06 15.68 21.71
CA GLY A 74 0.35 15.45 21.38
C GLY A 74 1.06 14.53 22.38
N VAL A 75 0.36 13.50 22.86
CA VAL A 75 0.85 12.53 23.84
C VAL A 75 0.86 11.12 23.25
N ASN A 76 1.65 10.23 23.82
CA ASN A 76 1.73 8.82 23.42
C ASN A 76 1.95 8.60 21.89
N PRO A 77 2.91 9.32 21.26
CA PRO A 77 3.20 9.07 19.85
C PRO A 77 3.74 7.66 19.65
N LEU A 78 3.40 7.06 18.51
CA LEU A 78 3.94 5.77 18.08
C LEU A 78 5.41 5.88 17.71
N GLU A 79 6.16 4.80 17.92
CA GLU A 79 7.52 4.67 17.38
C GLU A 79 7.48 4.55 15.85
N ASN A 80 8.52 5.07 15.17
CA ASN A 80 8.59 5.08 13.72
C ASN A 80 8.49 3.68 13.09
N ALA A 81 9.17 2.69 13.66
CA ALA A 81 9.00 1.29 13.27
C ALA A 81 7.77 0.74 13.99
N TYR A 82 6.72 0.46 13.24
CA TYR A 82 5.44 0.04 13.77
C TYR A 82 4.96 -1.26 13.10
N THR A 83 4.45 -2.19 13.91
CA THR A 83 3.85 -3.43 13.41
C THR A 83 2.33 -3.29 13.42
N VAL A 84 1.73 -3.30 12.24
CA VAL A 84 0.28 -3.37 12.08
C VAL A 84 -0.17 -4.81 12.29
N VAL A 85 -1.15 -5.03 13.17
CA VAL A 85 -1.77 -6.33 13.42
C VAL A 85 -3.22 -6.26 12.94
N ASP A 86 -3.56 -7.12 12.00
CA ASP A 86 -4.86 -7.18 11.32
C ASP A 86 -5.30 -5.83 10.74
N GLN A 87 -5.72 -4.89 11.59
CA GLN A 87 -6.15 -3.54 11.18
C GLN A 87 -5.83 -2.52 12.27
N VAL A 88 -5.48 -1.30 11.85
CA VAL A 88 -5.29 -0.16 12.75
C VAL A 88 -5.76 1.14 12.11
N ASP A 89 -6.45 1.97 12.92
CA ASP A 89 -6.73 3.36 12.58
C ASP A 89 -5.62 4.23 13.14
N LEU A 90 -5.02 5.06 12.30
CA LEU A 90 -3.95 5.97 12.65
C LEU A 90 -4.43 7.42 12.55
N PHE A 91 -4.06 8.22 13.55
CA PHE A 91 -4.33 9.65 13.63
C PHE A 91 -3.01 10.41 13.57
N VAL A 92 -2.94 11.42 12.73
CA VAL A 92 -1.71 12.17 12.46
C VAL A 92 -1.80 13.56 13.07
N ARG A 93 -0.76 13.95 13.82
CA ARG A 93 -0.55 15.32 14.27
C ARG A 93 0.59 15.94 13.49
N VAL A 94 0.35 17.10 12.88
CA VAL A 94 1.38 17.93 12.24
C VAL A 94 1.49 19.23 13.01
N GLN A 95 2.65 19.53 13.56
CA GLN A 95 2.90 20.74 14.35
C GLN A 95 4.02 21.58 13.75
N ASP A 96 3.76 22.87 13.57
CA ASP A 96 4.78 23.85 13.18
C ASP A 96 5.76 24.09 14.35
N ASN A 97 7.05 23.89 14.10
CA ASN A 97 8.10 23.93 15.12
C ASN A 97 8.39 25.34 15.67
N VAL A 98 7.97 26.39 14.93
CA VAL A 98 8.19 27.80 15.31
C VAL A 98 6.97 28.38 16.03
N THR A 99 5.80 28.17 15.50
CA THR A 99 4.56 28.76 15.99
C THR A 99 3.86 27.90 17.02
N GLY A 100 4.10 26.58 17.02
CA GLY A 100 3.37 25.61 17.81
C GLY A 100 1.94 25.33 17.33
N CYS A 101 1.48 25.97 16.25
CA CYS A 101 0.19 25.68 15.64
C CYS A 101 0.20 24.26 15.06
N TYR A 102 -0.92 23.54 15.20
CA TYR A 102 -1.01 22.15 14.76
C TYR A 102 -2.36 21.81 14.15
N ILE A 103 -2.39 20.68 13.47
CA ILE A 103 -3.58 19.94 13.06
C ILE A 103 -3.48 18.52 13.59
N SER A 104 -4.63 17.87 13.81
CA SER A 104 -4.70 16.48 14.31
C SER A 104 -5.90 15.70 13.74
N ASN A 105 -6.53 16.24 12.70
CA ASN A 105 -7.73 15.69 12.08
C ASN A 105 -7.45 14.90 10.79
N ILE A 106 -6.23 14.43 10.60
CA ILE A 106 -5.87 13.50 9.53
C ILE A 106 -5.95 12.12 10.12
N ASP A 107 -6.72 11.26 9.50
CA ASP A 107 -6.82 9.85 9.87
C ASP A 107 -6.81 8.96 8.63
N PHE A 108 -6.36 7.73 8.79
CA PHE A 108 -6.41 6.68 7.78
C PHE A 108 -6.31 5.30 8.43
N THR A 109 -6.84 4.31 7.72
CA THR A 109 -6.84 2.92 8.16
C THR A 109 -5.80 2.12 7.39
N LEU A 110 -5.02 1.31 8.09
CA LEU A 110 -4.18 0.28 7.52
C LEU A 110 -4.78 -1.08 7.81
N THR A 111 -5.01 -1.89 6.78
CA THR A 111 -5.53 -3.25 6.88
C THR A 111 -4.51 -4.23 6.33
N VAL A 112 -4.17 -5.25 7.11
CA VAL A 112 -3.24 -6.31 6.69
C VAL A 112 -4.03 -7.46 6.08
N GLU A 113 -3.74 -7.76 4.81
CA GLU A 113 -4.38 -8.86 4.09
C GLU A 113 -3.33 -9.86 3.59
N PRO A 114 -3.59 -11.16 3.71
CA PRO A 114 -2.70 -12.17 3.17
C PRO A 114 -2.74 -12.15 1.64
N LYS A 115 -1.60 -12.42 1.00
CA LYS A 115 -1.57 -12.73 -0.42
C LYS A 115 -2.19 -14.12 -0.67
N PRO A 116 -2.81 -14.34 -1.83
CA PRO A 116 -3.28 -15.66 -2.22
C PRO A 116 -2.18 -16.71 -2.13
N LEU A 117 -2.50 -17.89 -1.58
CA LEU A 117 -1.59 -19.02 -1.56
C LEU A 117 -1.61 -19.72 -2.92
N PHE A 118 -0.45 -20.11 -3.43
CA PHE A 118 -0.29 -20.82 -4.70
C PHE A 118 0.98 -21.65 -4.72
N THR A 119 1.16 -22.48 -5.73
CA THR A 119 2.40 -23.23 -5.96
C THR A 119 3.08 -22.71 -7.23
N PRO A 120 4.30 -22.16 -7.14
CA PRO A 120 5.03 -21.71 -8.33
C PRO A 120 5.40 -22.90 -9.22
N PRO A 121 5.40 -22.72 -10.57
CA PRO A 121 5.89 -23.73 -11.50
C PRO A 121 7.34 -24.09 -11.21
N ASP A 122 7.65 -25.38 -11.19
CA ASP A 122 9.01 -25.90 -10.91
C ASP A 122 9.76 -26.33 -12.17
N GLN A 123 9.07 -26.40 -13.32
CA GLN A 123 9.61 -26.80 -14.61
C GLN A 123 9.12 -25.89 -15.72
N PRO A 124 9.95 -25.60 -16.73
CA PRO A 124 9.52 -24.89 -17.92
C PRO A 124 8.58 -25.75 -18.77
N ILE A 125 7.72 -25.08 -19.57
CA ILE A 125 6.99 -25.76 -20.64
C ILE A 125 7.94 -25.90 -21.83
N VAL A 126 8.14 -27.12 -22.30
CA VAL A 126 8.98 -27.40 -23.46
C VAL A 126 8.12 -27.98 -24.58
N VAL A 127 8.11 -27.34 -25.73
CA VAL A 127 7.40 -27.77 -26.93
C VAL A 127 8.38 -27.95 -28.13
N CYS A 128 7.98 -28.75 -29.13
CA CYS A 128 8.72 -28.89 -30.36
C CYS A 128 8.22 -27.86 -31.37
N ASP A 129 9.16 -27.14 -31.97
CA ASP A 129 8.90 -26.24 -33.09
C ASP A 129 9.11 -27.04 -34.41
N GLU A 130 8.04 -27.16 -35.22
CA GLU A 130 8.04 -28.03 -36.41
C GLU A 130 8.77 -27.40 -37.61
N ASP A 131 8.79 -26.06 -37.70
CA ASP A 131 9.39 -25.32 -38.82
C ASP A 131 10.72 -24.67 -38.48
N THR A 132 11.15 -24.75 -37.23
CA THR A 132 12.44 -24.31 -36.70
C THR A 132 12.68 -22.80 -36.80
N ASP A 133 11.64 -22.00 -36.78
CA ASP A 133 11.73 -20.54 -36.77
C ASP A 133 11.85 -19.93 -35.36
N GLY A 134 11.64 -20.74 -34.32
CA GLY A 134 11.72 -20.36 -32.91
C GLY A 134 10.39 -19.90 -32.31
N PHE A 135 9.31 -19.99 -33.09
CA PHE A 135 7.97 -19.55 -32.64
C PHE A 135 6.94 -20.66 -32.85
N THR A 136 6.13 -20.92 -31.86
CA THR A 136 5.09 -21.93 -31.94
C THR A 136 3.92 -21.61 -31.04
N THR A 137 2.77 -22.26 -31.27
CA THR A 137 1.62 -22.15 -30.38
C THR A 137 1.80 -23.05 -29.16
N ILE A 138 1.64 -22.49 -27.98
CA ILE A 138 1.88 -23.16 -26.70
C ILE A 138 0.63 -23.03 -25.85
N ASP A 139 0.17 -24.13 -25.29
CA ASP A 139 -0.87 -24.12 -24.26
C ASP A 139 -0.21 -23.89 -22.89
N ILE A 140 -0.17 -22.63 -22.44
CA ILE A 140 0.34 -22.28 -21.12
C ILE A 140 -0.72 -22.49 -20.01
N SER A 141 -2.00 -22.65 -20.37
CA SER A 141 -3.06 -22.87 -19.41
C SER A 141 -2.99 -24.22 -18.70
N ILE A 142 -2.20 -25.16 -19.21
CA ILE A 142 -1.96 -26.45 -18.56
C ILE A 142 -1.35 -26.33 -17.16
N MET A 143 -0.67 -25.20 -16.89
CA MET A 143 -0.06 -24.93 -15.59
C MET A 143 -1.04 -24.31 -14.58
N THR A 144 -2.20 -23.84 -15.03
CA THR A 144 -3.15 -23.10 -14.18
C THR A 144 -3.57 -23.90 -12.94
N GLU A 145 -3.96 -25.18 -13.14
CA GLU A 145 -4.41 -26.03 -12.03
C GLU A 145 -3.28 -26.28 -11.01
N ASP A 146 -2.04 -26.49 -11.48
CA ASP A 146 -0.90 -26.72 -10.60
C ASP A 146 -0.52 -25.42 -9.84
N ILE A 147 -0.60 -24.26 -10.48
CA ILE A 147 -0.39 -22.95 -9.84
C ILE A 147 -1.46 -22.69 -8.77
N MET A 148 -2.71 -23.05 -9.01
CA MET A 148 -3.82 -22.87 -8.06
C MET A 148 -3.74 -23.79 -6.84
N ARG A 149 -2.73 -24.66 -6.72
CA ARG A 149 -2.58 -25.52 -5.54
C ARG A 149 -1.94 -24.79 -4.36
N GLY A 150 -2.53 -24.96 -3.20
CA GLY A 150 -1.96 -24.53 -1.93
C GLY A 150 -0.78 -25.42 -1.47
N PRO A 151 -0.13 -25.07 -0.37
CA PRO A 151 0.99 -25.84 0.19
C PRO A 151 0.64 -27.27 0.58
N ASP A 152 -0.61 -27.59 0.81
CA ASP A 152 -1.15 -28.92 1.10
C ASP A 152 -1.49 -29.73 -0.16
N GLY A 153 -1.30 -29.15 -1.35
CA GLY A 153 -1.58 -29.74 -2.66
C GLY A 153 -3.06 -29.69 -3.08
N ALA A 154 -3.95 -29.12 -2.26
CA ALA A 154 -5.34 -28.90 -2.63
C ALA A 154 -5.49 -27.71 -3.61
N ILE A 155 -6.41 -27.81 -4.54
CA ILE A 155 -6.74 -26.70 -5.45
C ILE A 155 -7.51 -25.64 -4.65
N ILE A 156 -7.10 -24.37 -4.80
CA ILE A 156 -7.79 -23.22 -4.24
C ILE A 156 -8.64 -22.63 -5.37
N GLU A 157 -9.91 -23.02 -5.40
CA GLU A 157 -10.82 -22.67 -6.49
C GLU A 157 -11.14 -21.16 -6.55
N GLU A 158 -10.94 -20.45 -5.44
CA GLU A 158 -11.08 -19.00 -5.35
C GLU A 158 -9.94 -18.24 -6.02
N ASN A 159 -8.85 -18.90 -6.37
CA ASN A 159 -7.72 -18.27 -7.07
C ASN A 159 -8.07 -18.03 -8.56
N ILE A 160 -7.80 -16.80 -9.00
CA ILE A 160 -7.83 -16.41 -10.41
C ILE A 160 -6.39 -16.27 -10.88
N VAL A 161 -6.02 -17.01 -11.94
CA VAL A 161 -4.68 -16.96 -12.54
C VAL A 161 -4.74 -16.24 -13.86
N THR A 162 -3.90 -15.22 -14.01
CA THR A 162 -3.74 -14.49 -15.28
C THR A 162 -2.27 -14.52 -15.71
N TYR A 163 -2.06 -14.50 -17.02
CA TYR A 163 -0.74 -14.56 -17.65
C TYR A 163 -0.46 -13.25 -18.38
N HIS A 164 0.77 -12.75 -18.31
CA HIS A 164 1.18 -11.46 -18.86
C HIS A 164 2.54 -11.56 -19.56
N GLU A 165 2.73 -10.77 -20.61
CA GLU A 165 4.02 -10.73 -21.33
C GLU A 165 5.07 -9.90 -20.63
N THR A 166 4.66 -8.96 -19.77
CA THR A 166 5.56 -8.07 -19.03
C THR A 166 5.29 -8.06 -17.53
N ALA A 167 6.35 -7.82 -16.75
CA ALA A 167 6.21 -7.64 -15.30
C ALA A 167 5.36 -6.40 -14.95
N GLU A 168 5.38 -5.36 -15.79
CA GLU A 168 4.58 -4.15 -15.57
C GLU A 168 3.08 -4.44 -15.68
N ASP A 169 2.67 -5.13 -16.75
CA ASP A 169 1.26 -5.53 -16.94
C ASP A 169 0.77 -6.45 -15.83
N MET A 170 1.61 -7.41 -15.42
CA MET A 170 1.33 -8.30 -14.32
C MET A 170 1.14 -7.51 -13.00
N ASN A 171 2.04 -6.58 -12.67
CA ASN A 171 1.94 -5.76 -11.46
C ASN A 171 0.68 -4.88 -11.46
N LEU A 172 0.30 -4.35 -12.62
CA LEU A 172 -0.89 -3.51 -12.78
C LEU A 172 -2.19 -4.33 -12.93
N GLY A 173 -2.10 -5.65 -13.13
CA GLY A 173 -3.26 -6.50 -13.45
C GLY A 173 -3.93 -6.12 -14.77
N THR A 174 -3.15 -5.66 -15.75
CA THR A 174 -3.64 -5.19 -17.06
C THR A 174 -3.08 -6.05 -18.19
N THR A 175 -3.67 -5.96 -19.37
CA THR A 175 -3.14 -6.58 -20.61
C THR A 175 -2.81 -8.08 -20.44
N ALA A 176 -3.72 -8.83 -19.80
CA ALA A 176 -3.57 -10.28 -19.67
C ALA A 176 -3.60 -10.94 -21.06
N ILE A 177 -2.86 -12.04 -21.21
CA ILE A 177 -2.91 -12.90 -22.41
C ILE A 177 -4.34 -13.45 -22.54
N GLU A 178 -5.03 -13.10 -23.63
CA GLU A 178 -6.45 -13.39 -23.82
C GLU A 178 -6.73 -14.89 -23.99
N ASP A 179 -5.85 -15.61 -24.68
CA ASP A 179 -5.98 -17.05 -24.94
C ASP A 179 -4.73 -17.82 -24.50
N PRO A 180 -4.62 -18.15 -23.20
CA PRO A 180 -3.48 -18.92 -22.69
C PRO A 180 -3.39 -20.35 -23.25
N ALA A 181 -4.50 -20.89 -23.76
CA ALA A 181 -4.51 -22.23 -24.38
C ALA A 181 -3.92 -22.26 -25.81
N ALA A 182 -3.78 -21.09 -26.44
CA ALA A 182 -3.24 -20.96 -27.78
C ALA A 182 -2.26 -19.76 -27.90
N TYR A 183 -1.42 -19.59 -26.91
CA TYR A 183 -0.44 -18.51 -26.88
C TYR A 183 0.70 -18.76 -27.87
N VAL A 184 1.09 -17.75 -28.64
CA VAL A 184 2.28 -17.83 -29.52
C VAL A 184 3.40 -17.07 -28.84
N ASN A 185 4.52 -17.74 -28.58
CA ASN A 185 5.69 -17.10 -27.95
C ASN A 185 6.25 -15.98 -28.84
N ILE A 186 6.77 -14.92 -28.19
CA ILE A 186 7.36 -13.74 -28.86
C ILE A 186 8.88 -13.73 -28.81
N THR A 187 9.47 -14.57 -27.98
CA THR A 187 10.93 -14.84 -27.89
C THR A 187 11.15 -16.31 -27.53
N ASN A 188 12.37 -16.81 -27.74
CA ASN A 188 12.76 -18.17 -27.39
C ASN A 188 14.15 -18.18 -26.74
N PRO A 189 14.32 -18.54 -25.46
CA PRO A 189 13.24 -18.80 -24.48
C PRO A 189 12.46 -17.52 -24.10
N GLN A 190 11.28 -17.69 -23.50
CA GLN A 190 10.47 -16.59 -23.01
C GLN A 190 10.06 -16.81 -21.56
N ILE A 191 9.99 -15.69 -20.80
CA ILE A 191 9.37 -15.63 -19.48
C ILE A 191 7.96 -15.05 -19.63
N VAL A 192 6.99 -15.78 -19.15
CA VAL A 192 5.61 -15.32 -18.95
C VAL A 192 5.42 -15.02 -17.47
N TYR A 193 4.88 -13.85 -17.16
CA TYR A 193 4.59 -13.41 -15.80
C TYR A 193 3.19 -13.85 -15.40
N VAL A 194 3.07 -14.40 -14.21
CA VAL A 194 1.82 -14.98 -13.72
C VAL A 194 1.37 -14.20 -12.50
N ARG A 195 0.12 -13.77 -12.50
CA ARG A 195 -0.54 -13.10 -11.39
C ARG A 195 -1.65 -13.98 -10.84
N ILE A 196 -1.71 -14.11 -9.53
CA ILE A 196 -2.70 -14.89 -8.81
C ILE A 196 -3.47 -13.94 -7.89
N GLU A 197 -4.77 -13.83 -8.08
CA GLU A 197 -5.69 -13.07 -7.24
C GLU A 197 -6.72 -14.00 -6.61
N ASP A 198 -7.32 -13.59 -5.51
CA ASP A 198 -8.51 -14.26 -4.99
C ASP A 198 -9.79 -13.68 -5.64
N ASP A 199 -10.83 -14.50 -5.78
CA ASP A 199 -12.15 -14.09 -6.28
C ASP A 199 -13.02 -13.47 -5.17
N MET A 200 -12.41 -12.95 -4.11
CA MET A 200 -13.13 -12.33 -3.02
C MET A 200 -13.74 -11.01 -3.45
N THR A 201 -14.99 -10.74 -3.10
CA THR A 201 -15.63 -9.46 -3.37
C THR A 201 -16.09 -8.78 -2.08
N PRO A 202 -15.57 -7.56 -1.80
CA PRO A 202 -14.65 -6.78 -2.64
C PRO A 202 -13.24 -7.38 -2.65
N SER A 203 -12.57 -7.32 -3.81
CA SER A 203 -11.16 -7.72 -3.92
C SER A 203 -10.31 -6.90 -2.95
N THR A 204 -9.42 -7.57 -2.22
CA THR A 204 -8.45 -6.89 -1.35
C THR A 204 -7.38 -6.14 -2.14
N GLY A 205 -7.23 -6.46 -3.44
CA GLY A 205 -6.16 -5.96 -4.28
C GLY A 205 -4.81 -6.63 -4.03
N CYS A 206 -4.74 -7.57 -3.07
CA CYS A 206 -3.54 -8.37 -2.85
C CYS A 206 -3.44 -9.47 -3.89
N TYR A 207 -2.22 -9.67 -4.40
CA TYR A 207 -1.95 -10.72 -5.37
C TYR A 207 -0.64 -11.45 -5.05
N GLY A 208 -0.58 -12.70 -5.46
CA GLY A 208 0.66 -13.46 -5.59
C GLY A 208 1.21 -13.34 -7.00
N ASP A 209 2.52 -13.50 -7.16
CA ASP A 209 3.17 -13.45 -8.46
C ASP A 209 4.23 -14.54 -8.61
N THR A 210 4.39 -15.02 -9.82
CA THR A 210 5.44 -15.96 -10.20
C THR A 210 5.76 -15.82 -11.68
N THR A 211 6.67 -16.63 -12.16
CA THR A 211 7.04 -16.69 -13.59
C THR A 211 6.95 -18.10 -14.11
N LEU A 212 6.64 -18.21 -15.38
CA LEU A 212 6.65 -19.45 -16.15
C LEU A 212 7.62 -19.30 -17.32
N GLU A 213 8.59 -20.18 -17.42
CA GLU A 213 9.52 -20.25 -18.57
C GLU A 213 8.94 -21.16 -19.65
N ILE A 214 8.97 -20.70 -20.92
CA ILE A 214 8.50 -21.43 -22.09
C ILE A 214 9.53 -21.39 -23.21
#